data_2f55e7cd047e214570ccd3fbf38845a0
#
_entry.id   2f55e7cd047e214570ccd3fbf38845a0
#
_cell.length_a   1.000
_cell.length_b   1.000
_cell.length_c   1.000
_cell.angle_alpha   90.00
_cell.angle_beta   90.00
_cell.angle_gamma   90.00
#
_symmetry.space_group_name_H-M   'P 1'
#
loop_
_entity.id
_entity.type
_entity.pdbx_description
1 polymer ?
#
loop_
_entity_poly.entity_id
_entity_poly.type
_entity_poly.pdbx_seq_one_letter_code
_entity_poly.pdbx_strand_id
1 'polypeptide(L)'
;MNSERVARLIRNIPDFPKPGIQFKDITPLLASPAGFGDALEAMLEVSPHDVDAVAGIESRGFIFAAPMALMLHVGLIPIRKPGKLPGPVFEQTYTLEYGAETLTMHQDALQPGQRVLLVDDLLASGGTLVAASKLVERAGALVAHTSVLIELADLHGRQAMADAGCTSVSSIVAF
;
A
#
# COMPACT_ATOMS: atom_id res chain seq x y z
N MET A 1 19.52 6.91 -4.35
CA MET A 1 18.10 6.56 -4.59
C MET A 1 17.81 6.67 -6.09
N ASN A 2 17.31 5.61 -6.74
CA ASN A 2 17.08 5.59 -8.19
C ASN A 2 15.63 6.00 -8.59
N SER A 3 15.03 6.92 -7.83
CA SER A 3 13.63 7.35 -8.04
C SER A 3 13.34 7.87 -9.48
N GLU A 4 14.32 8.52 -10.10
CA GLU A 4 14.19 8.97 -11.50
C GLU A 4 14.08 7.80 -12.50
N ARG A 5 14.82 6.69 -12.28
CA ARG A 5 14.68 5.49 -13.12
C ARG A 5 13.34 4.83 -12.90
N VAL A 6 12.91 4.73 -11.66
CA VAL A 6 11.57 4.21 -11.31
C VAL A 6 10.49 5.04 -11.99
N ALA A 7 10.55 6.38 -11.87
CA ALA A 7 9.57 7.28 -12.49
C ALA A 7 9.46 7.12 -14.01
N ARG A 8 10.60 6.96 -14.72
CA ARG A 8 10.62 6.77 -16.19
C ARG A 8 9.98 5.47 -16.66
N LEU A 9 9.91 4.46 -15.78
CA LEU A 9 9.30 3.16 -16.06
C LEU A 9 7.81 3.09 -15.70
N ILE A 10 7.25 4.17 -15.13
CA ILE A 10 5.82 4.31 -14.87
C ILE A 10 5.19 5.02 -16.08
N ARG A 11 4.31 4.30 -16.76
CA ARG A 11 3.65 4.80 -17.97
C ARG A 11 2.36 5.52 -17.62
N ASN A 12 2.13 6.69 -18.18
CA ASN A 12 0.87 7.39 -18.06
C ASN A 12 -0.09 6.96 -19.17
N ILE A 13 -1.28 6.46 -18.79
CA ILE A 13 -2.36 6.09 -19.70
C ILE A 13 -3.50 7.09 -19.49
N PRO A 14 -3.75 7.98 -20.45
CA PRO A 14 -4.85 8.92 -20.36
C PRO A 14 -6.19 8.22 -20.51
N ASP A 15 -7.22 8.78 -19.89
CA ASP A 15 -8.63 8.39 -20.03
C ASP A 15 -8.92 6.90 -19.68
N PHE A 16 -8.21 6.33 -18.71
CA PHE A 16 -8.43 4.98 -18.22
C PHE A 16 -8.68 4.96 -16.71
N PRO A 17 -9.69 4.21 -16.22
CA PRO A 17 -10.75 3.45 -16.93
C PRO A 17 -11.88 4.35 -17.45
N LYS A 18 -11.82 5.65 -17.20
CA LYS A 18 -12.83 6.65 -17.58
C LYS A 18 -12.16 7.92 -18.11
N PRO A 19 -12.82 8.70 -18.99
CA PRO A 19 -12.33 10.00 -19.43
C PRO A 19 -11.94 10.91 -18.26
N GLY A 20 -10.81 11.60 -18.38
CA GLY A 20 -10.23 12.51 -17.37
C GLY A 20 -9.30 11.84 -16.35
N ILE A 21 -9.25 10.51 -16.26
CA ILE A 21 -8.35 9.80 -15.33
C ILE A 21 -7.01 9.55 -16.00
N GLN A 22 -5.94 9.92 -15.31
CA GLN A 22 -4.55 9.65 -15.71
C GLN A 22 -4.04 8.42 -14.96
N PHE A 23 -4.18 7.24 -15.55
CA PHE A 23 -3.80 5.99 -14.90
C PHE A 23 -2.28 5.78 -14.94
N LYS A 24 -1.70 5.49 -13.80
CA LYS A 24 -0.27 5.19 -13.66
C LYS A 24 -0.05 3.68 -13.78
N ASP A 25 0.42 3.26 -14.96
CA ASP A 25 0.69 1.87 -15.28
C ASP A 25 2.12 1.50 -14.89
N ILE A 26 2.24 0.59 -13.94
CA ILE A 26 3.51 0.07 -13.42
C ILE A 26 4.02 -1.16 -14.17
N THR A 27 3.30 -1.67 -15.16
CA THR A 27 3.69 -2.91 -15.86
C THR A 27 5.06 -2.82 -16.53
N PRO A 28 5.49 -1.68 -17.12
CA PRO A 28 6.85 -1.57 -17.66
C PRO A 28 7.92 -1.62 -16.56
N LEU A 29 7.63 -1.08 -15.36
CA LEU A 29 8.50 -1.17 -14.19
C LEU A 29 8.67 -2.62 -13.75
N LEU A 30 7.56 -3.35 -13.62
CA LEU A 30 7.56 -4.76 -13.21
C LEU A 30 8.26 -5.67 -14.23
N ALA A 31 8.17 -5.35 -15.52
CA ALA A 31 8.84 -6.09 -16.58
C ALA A 31 10.35 -5.84 -16.63
N SER A 32 10.86 -4.81 -15.97
CA SER A 32 12.29 -4.48 -15.90
C SER A 32 12.90 -5.04 -14.62
N PRO A 33 13.76 -6.08 -14.67
CA PRO A 33 14.38 -6.63 -13.47
C PRO A 33 15.13 -5.58 -12.65
N ALA A 34 15.88 -4.69 -13.32
CA ALA A 34 16.58 -3.60 -12.63
C ALA A 34 15.62 -2.54 -12.07
N GLY A 35 14.57 -2.17 -12.82
CA GLY A 35 13.58 -1.18 -12.36
C GLY A 35 12.77 -1.66 -11.19
N PHE A 36 12.36 -2.93 -11.21
CA PHE A 36 11.62 -3.53 -10.09
C PHE A 36 12.51 -3.66 -8.85
N GLY A 37 13.78 -4.06 -9.01
CA GLY A 37 14.76 -4.07 -7.93
C GLY A 37 14.98 -2.70 -7.32
N ASP A 38 15.21 -1.67 -8.15
CA ASP A 38 15.37 -0.28 -7.70
C ASP A 38 14.13 0.23 -6.91
N ALA A 39 12.92 -0.15 -7.35
CA ALA A 39 11.69 0.22 -6.65
C ALA A 39 11.61 -0.40 -5.25
N LEU A 40 11.92 -1.71 -5.14
CA LEU A 40 11.92 -2.42 -3.87
C LEU A 40 13.00 -1.88 -2.92
N GLU A 41 14.21 -1.65 -3.41
CA GLU A 41 15.29 -1.07 -2.62
C GLU A 41 14.92 0.32 -2.10
N ALA A 42 14.35 1.18 -2.97
CA ALA A 42 13.92 2.52 -2.58
C ALA A 42 12.79 2.49 -1.51
N MET A 43 11.81 1.57 -1.66
CA MET A 43 10.73 1.41 -0.67
C MET A 43 11.27 0.91 0.68
N LEU A 44 12.24 -0.01 0.68
CA LEU A 44 12.89 -0.49 1.90
C LEU A 44 13.75 0.59 2.57
N GLU A 45 14.50 1.37 1.79
CA GLU A 45 15.36 2.45 2.30
C GLU A 45 14.59 3.49 3.12
N VAL A 46 13.34 3.77 2.73
CA VAL A 46 12.48 4.75 3.43
C VAL A 46 11.57 4.12 4.50
N SER A 47 11.64 2.80 4.68
CA SER A 47 10.82 2.05 5.63
C SER A 47 11.59 1.64 6.88
N PRO A 48 10.96 1.56 8.06
CA PRO A 48 11.60 0.98 9.24
C PRO A 48 11.83 -0.52 9.04
N HIS A 49 12.97 -1.02 9.53
CA HIS A 49 13.31 -2.45 9.46
C HIS A 49 12.94 -3.21 10.75
N ASP A 50 12.57 -2.50 11.83
CA ASP A 50 12.15 -3.03 13.12
C ASP A 50 10.62 -3.25 13.15
N VAL A 51 10.12 -4.05 12.21
CA VAL A 51 8.71 -4.41 12.08
C VAL A 51 8.53 -5.92 12.26
N ASP A 52 7.34 -6.33 12.72
CA ASP A 52 7.00 -7.73 12.97
C ASP A 52 6.27 -8.38 11.78
N ALA A 53 5.69 -7.58 10.91
CA ALA A 53 4.98 -8.04 9.72
C ALA A 53 4.91 -6.95 8.65
N VAL A 54 4.72 -7.38 7.39
CA VAL A 54 4.35 -6.53 6.26
C VAL A 54 2.90 -6.83 5.90
N ALA A 55 2.04 -5.82 5.86
CA ALA A 55 0.68 -5.94 5.34
C ALA A 55 0.60 -5.38 3.92
N GLY A 56 0.13 -6.19 2.99
CA GLY A 56 -0.04 -5.79 1.58
C GLY A 56 -1.51 -5.70 1.19
N ILE A 57 -1.85 -4.70 0.38
CA ILE A 57 -3.23 -4.47 -0.07
C ILE A 57 -3.45 -5.07 -1.47
N GLU A 58 -4.56 -5.83 -1.64
CA GLU A 58 -4.96 -6.42 -2.92
C GLU A 58 -5.20 -5.33 -3.97
N SER A 59 -4.71 -5.50 -5.15
CA SER A 59 -3.89 -6.59 -5.64
C SER A 59 -2.45 -6.19 -5.94
N ARG A 60 -2.22 -4.94 -6.41
CA ARG A 60 -0.88 -4.47 -6.82
C ARG A 60 0.06 -4.28 -5.64
N GLY A 61 -0.46 -3.93 -4.46
CA GLY A 61 0.33 -3.85 -3.23
C GLY A 61 1.03 -5.16 -2.87
N PHE A 62 0.43 -6.32 -3.20
CA PHE A 62 1.07 -7.63 -2.97
C PHE A 62 2.39 -7.81 -3.70
N ILE A 63 2.52 -7.20 -4.89
CA ILE A 63 3.71 -7.31 -5.73
C ILE A 63 4.94 -6.75 -5.01
N PHE A 64 4.76 -5.68 -4.23
CA PHE A 64 5.82 -5.04 -3.44
C PHE A 64 5.89 -5.61 -2.02
N ALA A 65 4.75 -5.83 -1.38
CA ALA A 65 4.69 -6.33 -0.01
C ALA A 65 5.35 -7.70 0.18
N ALA A 66 5.13 -8.64 -0.76
CA ALA A 66 5.67 -9.99 -0.65
C ALA A 66 7.22 -10.02 -0.67
N PRO A 67 7.90 -9.42 -1.65
CA PRO A 67 9.37 -9.38 -1.60
C PRO A 67 9.90 -8.53 -0.44
N MET A 68 9.23 -7.44 -0.03
CA MET A 68 9.65 -6.66 1.14
C MET A 68 9.58 -7.49 2.43
N ALA A 69 8.52 -8.30 2.63
CA ALA A 69 8.41 -9.20 3.77
C ALA A 69 9.56 -10.22 3.81
N LEU A 70 9.92 -10.80 2.65
CA LEU A 70 11.05 -11.71 2.53
C LEU A 70 12.39 -11.03 2.85
N MET A 71 12.61 -9.82 2.34
CA MET A 71 13.85 -9.06 2.58
C MET A 71 13.99 -8.60 4.03
N LEU A 72 12.87 -8.32 4.71
CA LEU A 72 12.83 -7.99 6.14
C LEU A 72 12.78 -9.21 7.06
N HIS A 73 12.68 -10.42 6.51
CA HIS A 73 12.56 -11.69 7.25
C HIS A 73 11.35 -11.74 8.20
N VAL A 74 10.21 -11.18 7.77
CA VAL A 74 8.95 -11.14 8.53
C VAL A 74 7.79 -11.74 7.74
N GLY A 75 6.65 -11.97 8.40
CA GLY A 75 5.44 -12.48 7.77
C GLY A 75 4.75 -11.47 6.84
N LEU A 76 4.02 -11.99 5.84
CA LEU A 76 3.14 -11.21 4.97
C LEU A 76 1.68 -11.38 5.41
N ILE A 77 0.99 -10.27 5.61
CA ILE A 77 -0.44 -10.21 5.95
C ILE A 77 -1.22 -9.70 4.75
N PRO A 78 -2.04 -10.53 4.10
CA PRO A 78 -2.86 -10.10 2.98
C PRO A 78 -4.09 -9.31 3.46
N ILE A 79 -4.26 -8.08 2.94
CA ILE A 79 -5.49 -7.31 3.09
C ILE A 79 -6.23 -7.37 1.75
N ARG A 80 -7.47 -7.85 1.76
CA ARG A 80 -8.19 -8.21 0.54
C ARG A 80 -9.62 -7.67 0.49
N LYS A 81 -10.21 -7.70 -0.71
CA LYS A 81 -11.64 -7.41 -0.89
C LYS A 81 -12.51 -8.53 -0.29
N PRO A 82 -13.77 -8.25 0.10
CA PRO A 82 -14.67 -9.23 0.70
C PRO A 82 -14.80 -10.50 -0.14
N GLY A 83 -14.92 -11.65 0.54
CA GLY A 83 -15.07 -12.97 -0.08
C GLY A 83 -13.78 -13.56 -0.66
N LYS A 84 -12.62 -12.90 -0.46
CA LYS A 84 -11.31 -13.39 -0.94
C LYS A 84 -10.48 -14.10 0.14
N LEU A 85 -10.86 -13.95 1.40
CA LEU A 85 -10.23 -14.63 2.54
C LEU A 85 -11.21 -15.62 3.15
N PRO A 86 -10.83 -16.90 3.35
CA PRO A 86 -11.67 -17.88 4.03
C PRO A 86 -11.64 -17.66 5.55
N GLY A 87 -12.73 -17.99 6.25
CA GLY A 87 -12.81 -17.95 7.72
C GLY A 87 -13.13 -16.56 8.30
N PRO A 88 -12.92 -16.38 9.62
CA PRO A 88 -13.24 -15.14 10.31
C PRO A 88 -12.32 -13.98 9.89
N VAL A 89 -12.93 -12.85 9.53
CA VAL A 89 -12.22 -11.63 9.12
C VAL A 89 -12.70 -10.40 9.89
N PHE A 90 -11.84 -9.41 10.03
CA PHE A 90 -12.24 -8.04 10.25
C PHE A 90 -12.59 -7.40 8.91
N GLU A 91 -13.60 -6.53 8.91
CA GLU A 91 -14.02 -5.79 7.73
C GLU A 91 -13.98 -4.29 8.00
N GLN A 92 -13.51 -3.51 7.05
CA GLN A 92 -13.50 -2.05 7.12
C GLN A 92 -14.01 -1.46 5.82
N THR A 93 -15.16 -0.79 5.89
CA THR A 93 -15.73 -0.04 4.77
C THR A 93 -15.20 1.40 4.76
N TYR A 94 -14.96 1.94 3.58
CA TYR A 94 -14.57 3.32 3.35
C TYR A 94 -15.28 3.89 2.15
N THR A 95 -15.49 5.20 2.15
CA THR A 95 -16.19 5.91 1.08
C THR A 95 -15.20 6.36 0.01
N LEU A 96 -15.58 6.19 -1.24
CA LEU A 96 -14.94 6.77 -2.41
C LEU A 96 -15.79 7.94 -2.92
N GLU A 97 -15.27 8.73 -3.85
CA GLU A 97 -16.07 9.78 -4.53
C GLU A 97 -17.37 9.21 -5.14
N TYR A 98 -17.32 7.97 -5.61
CA TYR A 98 -18.45 7.26 -6.21
C TYR A 98 -18.60 5.88 -5.57
N GLY A 99 -19.30 5.82 -4.42
CA GLY A 99 -19.63 4.56 -3.75
C GLY A 99 -18.81 4.29 -2.48
N ALA A 100 -18.86 3.04 -2.05
CA ALA A 100 -18.09 2.55 -0.91
C ALA A 100 -17.41 1.25 -1.28
N GLU A 101 -16.22 1.04 -0.76
CA GLU A 101 -15.48 -0.22 -0.85
C GLU A 101 -15.19 -0.77 0.54
N THR A 102 -14.92 -2.07 0.61
CA THR A 102 -14.61 -2.75 1.86
C THR A 102 -13.32 -3.54 1.70
N LEU A 103 -12.48 -3.49 2.73
CA LEU A 103 -11.31 -4.34 2.88
C LEU A 103 -11.51 -5.33 4.02
N THR A 104 -10.85 -6.47 3.93
CA THR A 104 -10.89 -7.52 4.95
C THR A 104 -9.48 -7.99 5.30
N MET A 105 -9.30 -8.42 6.54
CA MET A 105 -8.09 -9.05 7.07
C MET A 105 -8.49 -10.16 8.03
N HIS A 106 -7.79 -11.29 8.05
CA HIS A 106 -8.06 -12.35 9.03
C HIS A 106 -7.94 -11.86 10.46
N GLN A 107 -8.82 -12.31 11.34
CA GLN A 107 -8.83 -11.89 12.74
C GLN A 107 -7.62 -12.38 13.54
N ASP A 108 -7.01 -13.47 13.13
CA ASP A 108 -5.83 -14.10 13.73
C ASP A 108 -4.50 -13.76 13.01
N ALA A 109 -4.55 -12.83 12.04
CA ALA A 109 -3.37 -12.49 11.23
C ALA A 109 -2.27 -11.77 12.02
N LEU A 110 -2.65 -11.02 13.05
CA LEU A 110 -1.73 -10.19 13.84
C LEU A 110 -1.96 -10.42 15.34
N GLN A 111 -0.91 -10.21 16.14
CA GLN A 111 -0.98 -10.20 17.58
C GLN A 111 -0.98 -8.76 18.12
N PRO A 112 -1.62 -8.49 19.25
CA PRO A 112 -1.58 -7.18 19.88
C PRO A 112 -0.16 -6.69 20.13
N GLY A 113 0.08 -5.42 19.81
CA GLY A 113 1.37 -4.75 19.98
C GLY A 113 2.36 -4.95 18.83
N GLN A 114 2.08 -5.82 17.85
CA GLN A 114 2.96 -5.98 16.68
C GLN A 114 3.06 -4.70 15.87
N ARG A 115 4.25 -4.44 15.34
CA ARG A 115 4.57 -3.30 14.46
C ARG A 115 4.45 -3.75 13.01
N VAL A 116 3.60 -3.09 12.24
CA VAL A 116 3.26 -3.48 10.86
C VAL A 116 3.75 -2.41 9.88
N LEU A 117 4.45 -2.83 8.84
CA LEU A 117 4.70 -2.04 7.65
C LEU A 117 3.55 -2.25 6.66
N LEU A 118 2.76 -1.21 6.41
CA LEU A 118 1.67 -1.24 5.44
C LEU A 118 2.21 -0.87 4.05
N VAL A 119 1.91 -1.69 3.04
CA VAL A 119 2.46 -1.52 1.69
C VAL A 119 1.35 -1.54 0.64
N ASP A 120 1.38 -0.55 -0.24
CA ASP A 120 0.58 -0.52 -1.48
C ASP A 120 1.41 0.07 -2.63
N ASP A 121 0.89 0.00 -3.84
CA ASP A 121 1.54 0.62 -5.00
C ASP A 121 1.19 2.10 -5.15
N LEU A 122 0.03 2.55 -4.66
CA LEU A 122 -0.51 3.87 -4.93
C LEU A 122 -1.16 4.51 -3.69
N LEU A 123 -0.77 5.75 -3.40
CA LEU A 123 -1.53 6.68 -2.57
C LEU A 123 -2.27 7.66 -3.48
N ALA A 124 -3.59 7.49 -3.61
CA ALA A 124 -4.49 8.41 -4.28
C ALA A 124 -5.19 9.32 -3.24
N SER A 125 -6.48 9.16 -3.00
CA SER A 125 -7.23 9.92 -1.97
C SER A 125 -6.99 9.46 -0.52
N GLY A 126 -6.26 8.36 -0.31
CA GLY A 126 -5.91 7.85 1.02
C GLY A 126 -6.92 6.89 1.64
N GLY A 127 -8.15 6.81 1.15
CA GLY A 127 -9.23 6.03 1.76
C GLY A 127 -8.89 4.55 1.96
N THR A 128 -8.29 3.91 0.97
CA THR A 128 -7.85 2.51 1.01
C THR A 128 -6.80 2.27 2.12
N LEU A 129 -5.78 3.13 2.18
CA LEU A 129 -4.72 3.02 3.19
C LEU A 129 -5.23 3.28 4.61
N VAL A 130 -6.13 4.26 4.77
CA VAL A 130 -6.80 4.52 6.06
C VAL A 130 -7.64 3.31 6.49
N ALA A 131 -8.40 2.71 5.58
CA ALA A 131 -9.17 1.51 5.89
C ALA A 131 -8.28 0.33 6.29
N ALA A 132 -7.18 0.12 5.57
CA ALA A 132 -6.20 -0.91 5.90
C ALA A 132 -5.54 -0.67 7.27
N SER A 133 -5.18 0.57 7.60
CA SER A 133 -4.65 0.94 8.92
C SER A 133 -5.63 0.59 10.04
N LYS A 134 -6.92 0.90 9.86
CA LYS A 134 -7.96 0.55 10.84
C LYS A 134 -8.13 -0.96 11.04
N LEU A 135 -7.92 -1.78 10.00
CA LEU A 135 -7.93 -3.23 10.16
C LEU A 135 -6.77 -3.71 11.05
N VAL A 136 -5.57 -3.18 10.83
CA VAL A 136 -4.39 -3.47 11.67
C VAL A 136 -4.65 -3.06 13.13
N GLU A 137 -5.19 -1.86 13.36
CA GLU A 137 -5.53 -1.36 14.69
C GLU A 137 -6.61 -2.23 15.39
N ARG A 138 -7.61 -2.72 14.64
CA ARG A 138 -8.63 -3.63 15.18
C ARG A 138 -8.08 -4.97 15.66
N ALA A 139 -6.97 -5.41 15.11
CA ALA A 139 -6.24 -6.58 15.61
C ALA A 139 -5.37 -6.27 16.85
N GLY A 140 -5.35 -5.01 17.31
CA GLY A 140 -4.52 -4.55 18.43
C GLY A 140 -3.06 -4.29 18.03
N ALA A 141 -2.73 -4.33 16.77
CA ALA A 141 -1.40 -4.04 16.23
C ALA A 141 -1.26 -2.54 15.87
N LEU A 142 -0.04 -2.13 15.51
CA LEU A 142 0.30 -0.74 15.21
C LEU A 142 0.85 -0.63 13.79
N VAL A 143 0.34 0.30 12.99
CA VAL A 143 0.99 0.66 11.72
C VAL A 143 2.21 1.52 12.03
N ALA A 144 3.39 0.91 11.94
CA ALA A 144 4.66 1.60 12.18
C ALA A 144 4.99 2.59 11.05
N HIS A 145 4.65 2.23 9.82
CA HIS A 145 4.88 3.03 8.63
C HIS A 145 4.00 2.56 7.47
N THR A 146 3.67 3.47 6.56
CA THR A 146 3.04 3.17 5.28
C THR A 146 4.01 3.50 4.15
N SER A 147 4.31 2.54 3.29
CA SER A 147 5.19 2.70 2.14
C SER A 147 4.43 2.47 0.85
N VAL A 148 4.45 3.44 -0.05
CA VAL A 148 3.84 3.34 -1.38
C VAL A 148 4.85 3.66 -2.47
N LEU A 149 4.68 3.05 -3.64
CA LEU A 149 5.52 3.36 -4.79
C LEU A 149 5.19 4.75 -5.37
N ILE A 150 3.90 5.04 -5.53
CA ILE A 150 3.39 6.24 -6.21
C ILE A 150 2.48 7.03 -5.27
N GLU A 151 2.60 8.36 -5.31
CA GLU A 151 1.66 9.31 -4.72
C GLU A 151 1.08 10.21 -5.81
N LEU A 152 -0.25 10.34 -5.85
CA LEU A 152 -0.94 11.34 -6.66
C LEU A 152 -1.19 12.58 -5.78
N ALA A 153 -0.26 13.54 -5.83
CA ALA A 153 -0.23 14.66 -4.90
C ALA A 153 -1.51 15.53 -4.94
N ASP A 154 -2.07 15.72 -6.13
CA ASP A 154 -3.28 16.50 -6.35
C ASP A 154 -4.54 15.92 -5.67
N LEU A 155 -4.51 14.65 -5.27
CA LEU A 155 -5.64 13.97 -4.60
C LEU A 155 -5.58 14.07 -3.07
N HIS A 156 -4.58 14.75 -2.51
CA HIS A 156 -4.44 15.07 -1.08
C HIS A 156 -4.52 13.85 -0.14
N GLY A 157 -4.17 12.66 -0.62
CA GLY A 157 -4.27 11.42 0.15
C GLY A 157 -3.40 11.43 1.41
N ARG A 158 -2.25 12.09 1.39
CA ARG A 158 -1.38 12.26 2.57
C ARG A 158 -2.09 13.05 3.68
N GLN A 159 -2.86 14.07 3.33
CA GLN A 159 -3.66 14.83 4.30
C GLN A 159 -4.74 13.95 4.91
N ALA A 160 -5.48 13.19 4.09
CA ALA A 160 -6.51 12.27 4.57
C ALA A 160 -5.94 11.21 5.53
N MET A 161 -4.74 10.69 5.25
CA MET A 161 -4.04 9.78 6.16
C MET A 161 -3.64 10.46 7.47
N ALA A 162 -3.11 11.68 7.42
CA ALA A 162 -2.74 12.44 8.60
C ALA A 162 -3.96 12.76 9.49
N ASP A 163 -5.09 13.16 8.90
CA ASP A 163 -6.36 13.41 9.60
C ASP A 163 -6.90 12.14 10.29
N ALA A 164 -6.58 10.96 9.75
CA ALA A 164 -6.91 9.67 10.35
C ALA A 164 -5.87 9.16 11.36
N GLY A 165 -4.83 9.96 11.68
CA GLY A 165 -3.76 9.58 12.61
C GLY A 165 -2.60 8.80 11.98
N CYS A 166 -2.65 8.51 10.68
CA CYS A 166 -1.61 7.78 9.94
C CYS A 166 -0.55 8.76 9.39
N THR A 167 0.35 9.24 10.23
CA THR A 167 1.30 10.31 9.88
C THR A 167 2.62 9.83 9.29
N SER A 168 2.98 8.55 9.49
CA SER A 168 4.24 7.97 9.00
C SER A 168 4.02 7.34 7.62
N VAL A 169 4.21 8.13 6.56
CA VAL A 169 3.95 7.73 5.16
C VAL A 169 5.10 8.15 4.25
N SER A 170 5.56 7.25 3.41
CA SER A 170 6.56 7.51 2.36
C SER A 170 6.05 7.10 0.99
N SER A 171 6.41 7.88 -0.02
CA SER A 171 6.22 7.58 -1.44
C SER A 171 7.55 7.71 -2.18
N ILE A 172 7.78 6.88 -3.19
CA ILE A 172 9.03 6.89 -3.97
C ILE A 172 8.96 7.89 -5.12
N VAL A 173 7.80 7.97 -5.77
CA VAL A 173 7.54 8.89 -6.88
C VAL A 173 6.23 9.63 -6.62
N ALA A 174 6.24 10.95 -6.77
CA ALA A 174 5.03 11.78 -6.72
C ALA A 174 4.70 12.33 -8.13
N PHE A 175 3.42 12.36 -8.47
CA PHE A 175 2.89 12.93 -9.71
C PHE A 175 1.80 13.94 -9.37
#